data_99900c8122a66f5e3925fee1731f8b82
#
_entry.id   99900c8122a66f5e3925fee1731f8b82
#
_cell.length_a   1.000
_cell.length_b   1.000
_cell.length_c   1.000
_cell.angle_alpha   90.00
_cell.angle_beta   90.00
_cell.angle_gamma   90.00
#
_symmetry.space_group_name_H-M   'P 1'
#
loop_
_entity.id
_entity.type
_entity.pdbx_description
1 polymer ?
#
loop_
_entity_poly.entity_id
_entity_poly.type
_entity_poly.pdbx_seq_one_letter_code
_entity_poly.pdbx_strand_id
1 'polypeptide(L)'
;MQPCFPDEEYIEAAKEYYLEDIERLLSAGYEIGREFSAIDVSQLDSDKFCQCEDCMKAISKERALTAPVLYFTNAIADAVAEKYPGVWVSMLAYGGTTKPCATTVPRDNVNVSYCFYNDIGKLICANHTLDGENCTERATDAYGTSNYKYGNEFREWCRIAKRVTVWYYPCNWEFDAISNSTIKTMREDIKFFSDNGIHGIYICCASASPTEGTRENIDILALYLFQRLIWNADMTEEEFQAVIDDYLYVAYGEGGKFVGDYYKWLEFTDKPGCCPSMLGFGDPRKRIDFAKVRDDFELCISMFENAIKYAPSAKAEYGVRLASRSMYVPGLISVYHDWYENGNVAQKAR
;
A
#
# COMPACT_ATOMS: atom_id res chain seq x y z
N MET A 1 -7.25 -21.89 1.71
CA MET A 1 -7.34 -22.37 0.32
C MET A 1 -8.44 -21.57 -0.34
N GLN A 2 -8.24 -21.13 -1.58
CA GLN A 2 -9.28 -20.48 -2.38
C GLN A 2 -10.37 -21.51 -2.78
N PRO A 3 -11.62 -21.07 -2.97
CA PRO A 3 -12.66 -21.94 -3.55
C PRO A 3 -12.31 -22.35 -4.98
N CYS A 4 -13.01 -23.34 -5.50
CA CYS A 4 -12.96 -23.67 -6.91
C CYS A 4 -13.89 -22.72 -7.68
N PHE A 5 -13.35 -21.60 -8.13
CA PHE A 5 -14.12 -20.53 -8.78
C PHE A 5 -14.87 -20.94 -10.04
N PRO A 6 -14.38 -21.88 -10.92
CA PRO A 6 -15.11 -22.34 -12.09
C PRO A 6 -16.17 -23.41 -11.80
N ASP A 7 -16.32 -23.86 -10.55
CA ASP A 7 -17.32 -24.85 -10.17
C ASP A 7 -18.73 -24.30 -10.35
N GLU A 8 -19.57 -24.97 -11.15
CA GLU A 8 -20.90 -24.49 -11.50
C GLU A 8 -21.84 -24.42 -10.29
N GLU A 9 -21.76 -25.39 -9.36
CA GLU A 9 -22.58 -25.38 -8.14
C GLU A 9 -22.18 -24.25 -7.24
N TYR A 10 -20.88 -23.98 -7.14
CA TYR A 10 -20.37 -22.84 -6.38
C TYR A 10 -20.79 -21.49 -7.00
N ILE A 11 -20.74 -21.36 -8.32
CA ILE A 11 -21.18 -20.15 -9.03
C ILE A 11 -22.69 -19.91 -8.78
N GLU A 12 -23.54 -20.92 -8.93
CA GLU A 12 -24.98 -20.74 -8.71
C GLU A 12 -25.31 -20.40 -7.26
N ALA A 13 -24.70 -21.07 -6.29
CA ALA A 13 -24.88 -20.75 -4.88
C ALA A 13 -24.39 -19.31 -4.56
N ALA A 14 -23.30 -18.87 -5.17
CA ALA A 14 -22.80 -17.52 -5.00
C ALA A 14 -23.73 -16.46 -5.63
N LYS A 15 -24.30 -16.73 -6.82
CA LYS A 15 -25.30 -15.84 -7.43
C LYS A 15 -26.50 -15.64 -6.49
N GLU A 16 -27.07 -16.74 -5.99
CA GLU A 16 -28.17 -16.69 -5.05
C GLU A 16 -27.82 -15.87 -3.81
N TYR A 17 -26.71 -16.17 -3.17
CA TYR A 17 -26.22 -15.46 -1.98
C TYR A 17 -26.09 -13.94 -2.21
N TYR A 18 -25.43 -13.50 -3.28
CA TYR A 18 -25.20 -12.07 -3.53
C TYR A 18 -26.49 -11.35 -3.95
N LEU A 19 -27.37 -12.00 -4.70
CA LEU A 19 -28.67 -11.41 -5.03
C LEU A 19 -29.56 -11.25 -3.80
N GLU A 20 -29.58 -12.23 -2.90
CA GLU A 20 -30.29 -12.15 -1.61
C GLU A 20 -29.68 -11.06 -0.70
N ASP A 21 -28.36 -10.92 -0.70
CA ASP A 21 -27.68 -9.90 0.10
C ASP A 21 -28.07 -8.48 -0.36
N ILE A 22 -28.11 -8.23 -1.66
CA ILE A 22 -28.60 -6.97 -2.24
C ILE A 22 -30.07 -6.75 -1.86
N GLU A 23 -30.93 -7.76 -1.98
CA GLU A 23 -32.34 -7.66 -1.62
C GLU A 23 -32.54 -7.37 -0.12
N ARG A 24 -31.71 -7.95 0.74
CA ARG A 24 -31.68 -7.67 2.17
C ARG A 24 -31.32 -6.22 2.46
N LEU A 25 -30.33 -5.65 1.77
CA LEU A 25 -29.96 -4.24 1.89
C LEU A 25 -31.11 -3.31 1.45
N LEU A 26 -31.71 -3.58 0.30
CA LEU A 26 -32.86 -2.81 -0.19
C LEU A 26 -34.06 -2.90 0.76
N SER A 27 -34.35 -4.08 1.29
CA SER A 27 -35.43 -4.29 2.27
C SER A 27 -35.18 -3.59 3.62
N ALA A 28 -33.90 -3.35 3.95
CA ALA A 28 -33.49 -2.56 5.09
C ALA A 28 -33.56 -1.03 4.85
N GLY A 29 -33.95 -0.61 3.65
CA GLY A 29 -34.10 0.78 3.28
C GLY A 29 -32.86 1.45 2.69
N TYR A 30 -31.79 0.68 2.38
CA TYR A 30 -30.62 1.20 1.67
C TYR A 30 -30.95 1.43 0.20
N GLU A 31 -30.41 2.49 -0.40
CA GLU A 31 -30.63 2.86 -1.80
C GLU A 31 -29.36 2.63 -2.64
N ILE A 32 -29.52 2.02 -3.82
CA ILE A 32 -28.41 1.84 -4.78
C ILE A 32 -27.91 3.21 -5.23
N GLY A 33 -26.59 3.39 -5.18
CA GLY A 33 -25.93 4.63 -5.59
C GLY A 33 -25.91 5.71 -4.51
N ARG A 34 -26.47 5.44 -3.35
CA ARG A 34 -26.47 6.35 -2.20
C ARG A 34 -25.80 5.75 -0.98
N GLU A 35 -26.37 4.73 -0.35
CA GLU A 35 -25.79 4.05 0.81
C GLU A 35 -24.89 2.88 0.39
N PHE A 36 -25.17 2.25 -0.72
CA PHE A 36 -24.28 1.25 -1.31
C PHE A 36 -24.29 1.33 -2.84
N SER A 37 -23.18 0.93 -3.47
CA SER A 37 -23.06 0.90 -4.94
C SER A 37 -22.34 -0.34 -5.45
N ALA A 38 -21.82 -1.18 -4.58
CA ALA A 38 -21.07 -2.36 -4.97
C ALA A 38 -21.25 -3.50 -3.96
N ILE A 39 -21.11 -4.73 -4.46
CA ILE A 39 -20.84 -5.93 -3.68
C ILE A 39 -19.39 -6.37 -3.93
N ASP A 40 -18.80 -7.08 -2.99
CA ASP A 40 -17.43 -7.59 -3.09
C ASP A 40 -17.43 -9.11 -3.23
N VAL A 41 -16.83 -9.60 -4.31
CA VAL A 41 -16.71 -11.04 -4.61
C VAL A 41 -15.24 -11.48 -4.62
N SER A 42 -14.38 -10.73 -3.95
CA SER A 42 -12.93 -10.94 -3.94
C SER A 42 -12.54 -12.32 -3.40
N GLN A 43 -11.38 -12.77 -3.86
CA GLN A 43 -10.73 -13.96 -3.31
C GLN A 43 -10.30 -13.75 -1.85
N LEU A 44 -10.11 -14.86 -1.14
CA LEU A 44 -9.56 -14.87 0.22
C LEU A 44 -8.08 -14.45 0.24
N ASP A 45 -7.60 -14.02 1.37
CA ASP A 45 -6.18 -13.74 1.60
C ASP A 45 -5.39 -15.04 1.71
N SER A 46 -5.17 -15.68 0.55
CA SER A 46 -4.47 -16.97 0.43
C SER A 46 -3.93 -17.19 -0.98
N ASP A 47 -2.69 -17.62 -1.08
CA ASP A 47 -2.05 -17.98 -2.36
C ASP A 47 -2.38 -19.42 -2.82
N LYS A 48 -3.18 -20.16 -2.02
CA LYS A 48 -3.52 -21.56 -2.32
C LYS A 48 -4.77 -21.64 -3.20
N PHE A 49 -4.57 -21.47 -4.50
CA PHE A 49 -5.60 -21.63 -5.49
C PHE A 49 -5.91 -23.11 -5.81
N CYS A 50 -7.15 -23.36 -6.27
CA CYS A 50 -7.56 -24.67 -6.72
C CYS A 50 -6.74 -25.09 -7.96
N GLN A 51 -6.32 -26.36 -7.99
CA GLN A 51 -5.53 -26.95 -9.08
C GLN A 51 -6.30 -28.04 -9.83
N CYS A 52 -7.63 -28.03 -9.79
CA CYS A 52 -8.42 -28.95 -10.58
C CYS A 52 -8.24 -28.70 -12.09
N GLU A 53 -8.71 -29.62 -12.90
CA GLU A 53 -8.54 -29.57 -14.35
C GLU A 53 -9.12 -28.29 -14.97
N ASP A 54 -10.30 -27.86 -14.51
CA ASP A 54 -10.98 -26.67 -15.04
C ASP A 54 -10.26 -25.37 -14.65
N CYS A 55 -9.80 -25.24 -13.41
CA CYS A 55 -8.96 -24.13 -13.01
C CYS A 55 -7.69 -24.06 -13.85
N MET A 56 -7.00 -25.19 -14.03
CA MET A 56 -5.75 -25.25 -14.79
C MET A 56 -5.96 -24.98 -16.28
N LYS A 57 -7.07 -25.45 -16.87
CA LYS A 57 -7.46 -25.09 -18.24
C LYS A 57 -7.69 -23.58 -18.41
N ALA A 58 -8.43 -22.97 -17.47
CA ALA A 58 -8.68 -21.54 -17.49
C ALA A 58 -7.36 -20.74 -17.41
N ILE A 59 -6.49 -21.07 -16.46
CA ILE A 59 -5.18 -20.45 -16.27
C ILE A 59 -4.32 -20.60 -17.53
N SER A 60 -4.26 -21.79 -18.11
CA SER A 60 -3.47 -22.06 -19.31
C SER A 60 -3.96 -21.27 -20.52
N LYS A 61 -5.27 -21.23 -20.73
CA LYS A 61 -5.90 -20.47 -21.81
C LYS A 61 -5.61 -18.98 -21.70
N GLU A 62 -5.81 -18.43 -20.52
CA GLU A 62 -5.72 -16.99 -20.27
C GLU A 62 -4.30 -16.53 -19.85
N ARG A 63 -3.38 -17.46 -19.63
CA ARG A 63 -1.99 -17.19 -19.20
C ARG A 63 -1.92 -16.32 -17.94
N ALA A 64 -2.91 -16.44 -17.07
CA ALA A 64 -3.06 -15.66 -15.84
C ALA A 64 -3.79 -16.46 -14.77
N LEU A 65 -3.28 -16.42 -13.55
CA LEU A 65 -3.94 -17.02 -12.38
C LEU A 65 -5.26 -16.33 -12.05
N THR A 66 -5.45 -15.12 -12.55
CA THR A 66 -6.69 -14.33 -12.46
C THR A 66 -7.89 -15.00 -13.15
N ALA A 67 -7.66 -15.89 -14.14
CA ALA A 67 -8.72 -16.42 -14.99
C ALA A 67 -9.88 -17.06 -14.25
N PRO A 68 -9.69 -17.99 -13.30
CA PRO A 68 -10.78 -18.56 -12.52
C PRO A 68 -11.60 -17.51 -11.76
N VAL A 69 -10.91 -16.54 -11.15
CA VAL A 69 -11.53 -15.45 -10.37
C VAL A 69 -12.34 -14.54 -11.27
N LEU A 70 -11.81 -14.15 -12.43
CA LEU A 70 -12.51 -13.26 -13.36
C LEU A 70 -13.72 -13.95 -14.00
N TYR A 71 -13.64 -15.26 -14.29
CA TYR A 71 -14.79 -16.02 -14.80
C TYR A 71 -15.92 -16.04 -13.78
N PHE A 72 -15.61 -16.33 -12.53
CA PHE A 72 -16.55 -16.27 -11.42
C PHE A 72 -17.15 -14.87 -11.26
N THR A 73 -16.30 -13.84 -11.19
CA THR A 73 -16.74 -12.46 -11.04
C THR A 73 -17.67 -12.03 -12.17
N ASN A 74 -17.33 -12.37 -13.43
CA ASN A 74 -18.18 -12.08 -14.58
C ASN A 74 -19.53 -12.78 -14.51
N ALA A 75 -19.58 -14.03 -14.04
CA ALA A 75 -20.85 -14.77 -13.87
C ALA A 75 -21.76 -14.13 -12.82
N ILE A 76 -21.20 -13.66 -11.71
CA ILE A 76 -21.96 -12.90 -10.70
C ILE A 76 -22.39 -11.55 -11.27
N ALA A 77 -21.50 -10.86 -12.00
CA ALA A 77 -21.78 -9.57 -12.59
C ALA A 77 -22.92 -9.62 -13.60
N ASP A 78 -23.02 -10.68 -14.41
CA ASP A 78 -24.12 -10.91 -15.34
C ASP A 78 -25.45 -11.04 -14.59
N ALA A 79 -25.51 -11.85 -13.52
CA ALA A 79 -26.72 -12.03 -12.70
C ALA A 79 -27.13 -10.74 -11.97
N VAL A 80 -26.17 -9.99 -11.45
CA VAL A 80 -26.41 -8.70 -10.79
C VAL A 80 -26.89 -7.65 -11.77
N ALA A 81 -26.31 -7.56 -12.97
CA ALA A 81 -26.72 -6.59 -13.98
C ALA A 81 -28.17 -6.82 -14.45
N GLU A 82 -28.63 -8.07 -14.51
CA GLU A 82 -29.99 -8.44 -14.91
C GLU A 82 -31.03 -7.97 -13.87
N LYS A 83 -30.76 -8.15 -12.57
CA LYS A 83 -31.74 -7.88 -11.50
C LYS A 83 -31.56 -6.51 -10.86
N TYR A 84 -30.32 -6.03 -10.74
CA TYR A 84 -29.97 -4.79 -10.03
C TYR A 84 -29.03 -3.91 -10.87
N PRO A 85 -29.50 -3.34 -11.99
CA PRO A 85 -28.68 -2.46 -12.81
C PRO A 85 -28.21 -1.26 -11.97
N GLY A 86 -26.93 -0.93 -12.06
CA GLY A 86 -26.28 0.12 -11.28
C GLY A 86 -25.49 -0.36 -10.05
N VAL A 87 -25.60 -1.65 -9.71
CA VAL A 87 -24.71 -2.27 -8.69
C VAL A 87 -23.44 -2.79 -9.36
N TRP A 88 -22.30 -2.36 -8.82
CA TRP A 88 -20.99 -2.84 -9.23
C TRP A 88 -20.64 -4.15 -8.52
N VAL A 89 -19.90 -5.00 -9.20
CA VAL A 89 -19.34 -6.23 -8.63
C VAL A 89 -17.82 -6.03 -8.53
N SER A 90 -17.33 -5.90 -7.31
CA SER A 90 -15.89 -5.64 -7.06
C SER A 90 -15.11 -6.94 -6.93
N MET A 91 -13.95 -6.99 -7.54
CA MET A 91 -12.93 -8.02 -7.35
C MET A 91 -11.58 -7.40 -7.04
N LEU A 92 -10.73 -8.13 -6.34
CA LEU A 92 -9.33 -7.74 -6.14
C LEU A 92 -8.45 -8.30 -7.27
N ALA A 93 -7.61 -7.45 -7.86
CA ALA A 93 -6.42 -7.86 -8.57
C ALA A 93 -5.25 -7.84 -7.56
N TYR A 94 -5.03 -8.98 -6.88
CA TYR A 94 -4.25 -9.06 -5.65
C TYR A 94 -3.34 -10.29 -5.63
N GLY A 95 -2.12 -10.14 -5.16
CA GLY A 95 -1.17 -11.25 -5.05
C GLY A 95 -0.92 -11.92 -6.40
N GLY A 96 -1.23 -13.19 -6.53
CA GLY A 96 -1.06 -13.94 -7.78
C GLY A 96 -2.02 -13.53 -8.90
N THR A 97 -3.09 -12.79 -8.61
CA THR A 97 -4.12 -12.40 -9.58
C THR A 97 -3.98 -10.96 -10.10
N THR A 98 -2.82 -10.32 -9.95
CA THR A 98 -2.58 -8.97 -10.47
C THR A 98 -2.57 -8.91 -12.01
N LYS A 99 -2.11 -9.98 -12.66
CA LYS A 99 -1.99 -10.04 -14.11
C LYS A 99 -3.36 -10.20 -14.78
N PRO A 100 -3.75 -9.33 -15.73
CA PRO A 100 -4.96 -9.49 -16.53
C PRO A 100 -4.98 -10.78 -17.36
N CYS A 101 -6.17 -11.26 -17.69
CA CYS A 101 -6.36 -12.37 -18.62
C CYS A 101 -6.00 -11.98 -20.06
N ALA A 102 -5.51 -12.95 -20.85
CA ALA A 102 -5.08 -12.68 -22.22
C ALA A 102 -6.26 -12.33 -23.17
N THR A 103 -7.45 -12.89 -22.93
CA THR A 103 -8.60 -12.73 -23.82
C THR A 103 -9.89 -12.34 -23.11
N THR A 104 -10.07 -12.74 -21.86
CA THR A 104 -11.29 -12.43 -21.10
C THR A 104 -11.14 -11.07 -20.43
N VAL A 105 -12.15 -10.23 -20.60
CA VAL A 105 -12.22 -8.90 -19.99
C VAL A 105 -13.32 -8.85 -18.91
N PRO A 106 -13.22 -7.94 -17.94
CA PRO A 106 -14.29 -7.69 -16.98
C PRO A 106 -15.59 -7.26 -17.68
N ARG A 107 -16.74 -7.61 -17.11
CA ARG A 107 -18.04 -7.06 -17.50
C ARG A 107 -18.10 -5.57 -17.19
N ASP A 108 -19.01 -4.86 -17.88
CA ASP A 108 -19.16 -3.40 -17.76
C ASP A 108 -19.49 -2.92 -16.33
N ASN A 109 -20.11 -3.78 -15.52
CA ASN A 109 -20.43 -3.53 -14.11
C ASN A 109 -19.40 -4.15 -13.13
N VAL A 110 -18.25 -4.60 -13.60
CA VAL A 110 -17.15 -5.06 -12.73
C VAL A 110 -16.24 -3.91 -12.37
N ASN A 111 -15.98 -3.77 -11.07
CA ASN A 111 -14.92 -2.91 -10.53
C ASN A 111 -13.69 -3.76 -10.20
N VAL A 112 -12.57 -3.48 -10.83
CA VAL A 112 -11.29 -4.09 -10.49
C VAL A 112 -10.57 -3.23 -9.47
N SER A 113 -10.42 -3.73 -8.25
CA SER A 113 -9.61 -3.08 -7.22
C SER A 113 -8.18 -3.61 -7.31
N TYR A 114 -7.28 -2.81 -7.89
CA TYR A 114 -5.89 -3.20 -8.08
C TYR A 114 -5.08 -2.95 -6.82
N CYS A 115 -4.52 -4.02 -6.28
CA CYS A 115 -3.68 -3.96 -5.09
C CYS A 115 -2.21 -3.99 -5.51
N PHE A 116 -1.49 -2.91 -5.24
CA PHE A 116 -0.03 -2.89 -5.38
C PHE A 116 0.64 -3.71 -4.28
N TYR A 117 0.19 -4.95 -4.17
CA TYR A 117 0.67 -5.94 -3.21
C TYR A 117 1.41 -7.05 -3.95
N ASN A 118 2.48 -7.54 -3.39
CA ASN A 118 3.26 -8.59 -4.04
C ASN A 118 2.83 -10.01 -3.64
N ASP A 119 3.18 -10.95 -4.49
CA ASP A 119 3.26 -12.38 -4.17
C ASP A 119 4.38 -12.63 -3.15
N ILE A 120 4.25 -13.69 -2.36
CA ILE A 120 5.23 -14.07 -1.34
C ILE A 120 6.66 -14.01 -1.90
N GLY A 121 7.46 -13.12 -1.32
CA GLY A 121 8.87 -12.94 -1.66
C GLY A 121 9.18 -11.98 -2.83
N LYS A 122 8.17 -11.31 -3.38
CA LYS A 122 8.35 -10.37 -4.49
C LYS A 122 7.98 -8.94 -4.03
N LEU A 123 8.88 -8.00 -4.13
CA LEU A 123 8.78 -6.70 -3.49
C LEU A 123 8.29 -5.62 -4.45
N ILE A 124 7.17 -4.96 -4.11
CA ILE A 124 6.87 -3.64 -4.64
C ILE A 124 7.79 -2.65 -3.92
N CYS A 125 8.55 -1.90 -4.69
CA CYS A 125 9.57 -1.02 -4.15
C CYS A 125 8.98 0.27 -3.61
N ALA A 126 9.28 0.63 -2.37
CA ALA A 126 8.86 1.88 -1.75
C ALA A 126 9.74 3.09 -2.14
N ASN A 127 10.89 2.86 -2.75
CA ASN A 127 11.83 3.92 -3.14
C ASN A 127 11.65 4.42 -4.58
N HIS A 128 10.79 3.75 -5.36
CA HIS A 128 10.51 4.09 -6.74
C HIS A 128 9.00 4.24 -6.95
N THR A 129 8.64 5.05 -7.92
CA THR A 129 7.25 5.25 -8.30
C THR A 129 6.58 3.98 -8.81
N LEU A 130 5.28 3.84 -8.58
CA LEU A 130 4.51 2.65 -8.96
C LEU A 130 4.26 2.54 -10.47
N ASP A 131 4.51 3.61 -11.24
CA ASP A 131 4.52 3.55 -12.70
C ASP A 131 5.59 2.61 -13.25
N GLY A 132 6.65 2.36 -12.47
CA GLY A 132 7.74 1.47 -12.78
C GLY A 132 8.84 2.04 -13.66
N GLU A 133 8.74 3.28 -14.08
CA GLU A 133 9.70 3.92 -15.00
C GLU A 133 11.14 3.91 -14.46
N ASN A 134 11.27 4.09 -13.15
CA ASN A 134 12.56 4.18 -12.44
C ASN A 134 12.98 2.86 -11.76
N CYS A 135 12.26 1.78 -11.98
CA CYS A 135 12.50 0.47 -11.32
C CYS A 135 12.90 -0.64 -12.30
N THR A 136 13.41 -0.27 -13.48
CA THR A 136 13.74 -1.21 -14.58
C THR A 136 14.92 -2.12 -14.28
N GLU A 137 15.86 -1.69 -13.44
CA GLU A 137 17.06 -2.47 -13.11
C GLU A 137 16.76 -3.78 -12.36
N ARG A 138 15.57 -3.89 -11.75
CA ARG A 138 15.16 -5.07 -11.00
C ARG A 138 14.30 -6.07 -11.75
N ALA A 139 13.92 -5.77 -12.97
CA ALA A 139 13.31 -6.78 -13.84
C ALA A 139 14.24 -7.99 -14.09
N THR A 140 15.50 -7.87 -13.72
CA THR A 140 16.56 -8.87 -13.88
C THR A 140 16.98 -9.56 -12.60
N ASP A 141 16.46 -9.17 -11.41
CA ASP A 141 16.72 -9.91 -10.20
C ASP A 141 16.04 -11.31 -10.24
N ALA A 142 16.59 -12.25 -9.47
CA ALA A 142 16.12 -13.65 -9.46
C ALA A 142 14.62 -13.79 -9.06
N TYR A 143 13.99 -12.71 -8.62
CA TYR A 143 12.60 -12.64 -8.16
C TYR A 143 11.66 -12.00 -9.18
N GLY A 144 12.18 -11.36 -10.24
CA GLY A 144 11.40 -10.85 -11.39
C GLY A 144 10.34 -9.82 -11.02
N THR A 145 10.60 -8.98 -10.01
CA THR A 145 9.60 -8.12 -9.40
C THR A 145 10.07 -6.70 -9.33
N SER A 146 9.52 -5.93 -10.21
CA SER A 146 9.74 -4.49 -10.22
C SER A 146 8.39 -3.79 -10.28
N ASN A 147 8.33 -2.55 -9.81
CA ASN A 147 7.18 -1.68 -10.05
C ASN A 147 6.83 -1.64 -11.53
N TYR A 148 7.81 -1.80 -12.44
CA TYR A 148 7.60 -1.91 -13.88
C TYR A 148 6.58 -2.98 -14.27
N LYS A 149 6.69 -4.20 -13.72
CA LYS A 149 5.71 -5.26 -13.97
C LYS A 149 4.31 -4.85 -13.51
N TYR A 150 4.19 -4.41 -12.27
CA TYR A 150 2.91 -4.07 -11.65
C TYR A 150 2.30 -2.80 -12.27
N GLY A 151 3.10 -1.81 -12.60
CA GLY A 151 2.66 -0.62 -13.32
C GLY A 151 2.08 -0.97 -14.71
N ASN A 152 2.69 -1.89 -15.45
CA ASN A 152 2.17 -2.34 -16.73
C ASN A 152 0.89 -3.18 -16.59
N GLU A 153 0.81 -4.08 -15.60
CA GLU A 153 -0.40 -4.84 -15.30
C GLU A 153 -1.55 -3.91 -14.92
N PHE A 154 -1.28 -2.89 -14.12
CA PHE A 154 -2.24 -1.85 -13.75
C PHE A 154 -2.76 -1.05 -14.96
N ARG A 155 -1.85 -0.56 -15.84
CA ARG A 155 -2.23 0.13 -17.08
C ARG A 155 -3.13 -0.74 -17.96
N GLU A 156 -2.82 -2.02 -18.05
CA GLU A 156 -3.64 -2.96 -18.83
C GLU A 156 -5.03 -3.14 -18.22
N TRP A 157 -5.17 -3.23 -16.89
CA TRP A 157 -6.47 -3.23 -16.23
C TRP A 157 -7.25 -1.94 -16.51
N CYS A 158 -6.63 -0.78 -16.42
CA CYS A 158 -7.26 0.49 -16.75
C CYS A 158 -7.73 0.57 -18.20
N ARG A 159 -7.04 -0.13 -19.12
CA ARG A 159 -7.41 -0.18 -20.53
C ARG A 159 -8.61 -1.08 -20.81
N ILE A 160 -8.77 -2.20 -20.08
CA ILE A 160 -9.77 -3.24 -20.40
C ILE A 160 -11.01 -3.21 -19.49
N ALA A 161 -10.92 -2.64 -18.30
CA ALA A 161 -12.01 -2.54 -17.36
C ALA A 161 -12.70 -1.17 -17.44
N LYS A 162 -14.01 -1.13 -17.28
CA LYS A 162 -14.79 0.13 -17.22
C LYS A 162 -14.55 0.90 -15.94
N ARG A 163 -14.20 0.19 -14.87
CA ARG A 163 -13.96 0.77 -13.56
C ARG A 163 -12.78 0.09 -12.90
N VAL A 164 -11.81 0.91 -12.51
CA VAL A 164 -10.66 0.49 -11.71
C VAL A 164 -10.56 1.37 -10.48
N THR A 165 -10.35 0.75 -9.34
CA THR A 165 -9.95 1.41 -8.10
C THR A 165 -8.60 0.90 -7.67
N VAL A 166 -7.91 1.63 -6.81
CA VAL A 166 -6.59 1.25 -6.29
C VAL A 166 -6.68 0.97 -4.80
N TRP A 167 -6.05 -0.12 -4.40
CA TRP A 167 -5.77 -0.41 -3.00
C TRP A 167 -4.30 -0.05 -2.74
N TYR A 168 -4.07 1.05 -2.03
CA TYR A 168 -2.76 1.66 -1.83
C TYR A 168 -2.25 1.42 -0.41
N TYR A 169 -0.95 1.14 -0.26
CA TYR A 169 -0.31 0.76 1.00
C TYR A 169 0.81 1.73 1.39
N PRO A 170 0.53 2.91 1.94
CA PRO A 170 1.56 3.85 2.37
C PRO A 170 2.08 3.55 3.78
N CYS A 171 2.31 2.28 4.12
CA CYS A 171 2.69 1.88 5.47
C CYS A 171 3.68 0.71 5.47
N ASN A 172 4.35 0.54 6.61
CA ASN A 172 5.21 -0.60 6.90
C ASN A 172 4.51 -1.51 7.92
N TRP A 173 4.17 -2.73 7.51
CA TRP A 173 3.46 -3.69 8.35
C TRP A 173 4.36 -4.53 9.26
N GLU A 174 5.65 -4.64 8.94
CA GLU A 174 6.56 -5.53 9.64
C GLU A 174 7.27 -4.86 10.80
N PHE A 175 7.60 -3.58 10.60
CA PHE A 175 8.34 -2.79 11.60
C PHE A 175 7.65 -1.45 11.81
N ASP A 176 6.61 -1.45 12.64
CA ASP A 176 5.82 -0.25 12.96
C ASP A 176 6.66 0.94 13.43
N ALA A 177 7.79 0.63 14.04
CA ALA A 177 8.71 1.61 14.59
C ALA A 177 9.76 2.12 13.58
N ILE A 178 9.80 1.54 12.36
CA ILE A 178 10.69 1.97 11.29
C ILE A 178 9.82 2.35 10.12
N SER A 179 9.53 3.62 9.99
CA SER A 179 8.70 4.14 8.93
C SER A 179 9.32 3.87 7.56
N ASN A 180 8.50 3.39 6.62
CA ASN A 180 8.77 3.51 5.20
C ASN A 180 8.22 4.84 4.74
N SER A 181 9.07 5.82 4.52
CA SER A 181 8.61 7.05 3.93
C SER A 181 8.24 6.81 2.47
N THR A 182 6.93 6.71 2.19
CA THR A 182 6.39 6.75 0.83
C THR A 182 6.13 8.18 0.36
N ILE A 183 6.40 9.17 1.20
CA ILE A 183 6.13 10.59 0.90
C ILE A 183 6.84 11.03 -0.37
N LYS A 184 8.09 10.60 -0.56
CA LYS A 184 8.91 10.96 -1.74
C LYS A 184 8.35 10.47 -3.09
N THR A 185 7.55 9.39 -3.10
CA THR A 185 6.96 8.83 -4.33
C THR A 185 5.47 9.08 -4.44
N MET A 186 4.83 9.46 -3.32
CA MET A 186 3.37 9.54 -3.21
C MET A 186 2.74 10.49 -4.23
N ARG A 187 3.35 11.66 -4.48
CA ARG A 187 2.82 12.63 -5.44
C ARG A 187 2.78 12.04 -6.86
N GLU A 188 3.85 11.39 -7.27
CA GLU A 188 3.96 10.78 -8.59
C GLU A 188 3.08 9.53 -8.70
N ASP A 189 2.95 8.75 -7.64
CA ASP A 189 2.05 7.60 -7.59
C ASP A 189 0.58 8.02 -7.76
N ILE A 190 0.13 9.05 -7.02
CA ILE A 190 -1.24 9.55 -7.13
C ILE A 190 -1.51 10.15 -8.51
N LYS A 191 -0.53 10.88 -9.06
CA LYS A 191 -0.63 11.37 -10.44
C LYS A 191 -0.72 10.23 -11.44
N PHE A 192 0.11 9.21 -11.32
CA PHE A 192 0.06 8.01 -12.15
C PHE A 192 -1.32 7.34 -12.11
N PHE A 193 -1.94 7.22 -10.94
CA PHE A 193 -3.28 6.67 -10.83
C PHE A 193 -4.31 7.56 -11.51
N SER A 194 -4.25 8.86 -11.29
CA SER A 194 -5.15 9.85 -11.89
C SER A 194 -5.04 9.85 -13.41
N ASP A 195 -3.83 9.84 -13.96
CA ASP A 195 -3.57 9.84 -15.41
C ASP A 195 -4.10 8.57 -16.09
N ASN A 196 -4.22 7.46 -15.36
CA ASN A 196 -4.83 6.22 -15.85
C ASN A 196 -6.36 6.15 -15.61
N GLY A 197 -6.98 7.21 -15.13
CA GLY A 197 -8.44 7.34 -15.05
C GLY A 197 -9.10 6.46 -14.01
N ILE A 198 -8.45 6.25 -12.86
CA ILE A 198 -9.06 5.47 -11.77
C ILE A 198 -10.31 6.16 -11.20
N HIS A 199 -11.18 5.36 -10.58
CA HIS A 199 -12.43 5.83 -10.01
C HIS A 199 -12.38 6.05 -8.48
N GLY A 200 -11.33 5.59 -7.83
CA GLY A 200 -11.15 5.76 -6.40
C GLY A 200 -9.92 5.06 -5.87
N ILE A 201 -9.53 5.43 -4.66
CA ILE A 201 -8.39 4.84 -3.95
C ILE A 201 -8.87 4.44 -2.55
N TYR A 202 -8.61 3.19 -2.18
CA TYR A 202 -8.66 2.73 -0.81
C TYR A 202 -7.25 2.77 -0.23
N ILE A 203 -7.06 3.49 0.87
CA ILE A 203 -5.79 3.54 1.58
C ILE A 203 -5.81 2.48 2.69
N CYS A 204 -4.94 1.49 2.57
CA CYS A 204 -4.72 0.48 3.59
C CYS A 204 -3.46 0.84 4.37
N CYS A 205 -3.66 1.56 5.46
CA CYS A 205 -2.59 1.83 6.41
C CYS A 205 -2.90 1.08 7.71
N ALA A 206 -1.86 0.60 8.34
CA ALA A 206 -1.99 0.13 9.70
C ALA A 206 -2.49 1.30 10.54
N SER A 207 -3.59 1.06 11.23
CA SER A 207 -4.31 2.12 11.93
C SER A 207 -3.36 2.89 12.83
N ALA A 208 -3.46 4.20 12.79
CA ALA A 208 -3.05 5.05 13.88
C ALA A 208 -3.92 4.71 15.10
N SER A 209 -3.73 3.52 15.68
CA SER A 209 -4.36 3.22 16.96
C SER A 209 -3.68 4.09 18.01
N PRO A 210 -4.41 4.95 18.70
CA PRO A 210 -3.85 5.78 19.77
C PRO A 210 -3.21 4.95 20.89
N THR A 211 -3.48 3.64 20.93
CA THR A 211 -3.00 2.72 21.95
C THR A 211 -1.68 2.03 21.60
N GLU A 212 -1.26 2.02 20.34
CA GLU A 212 -0.05 1.34 19.89
C GLU A 212 1.18 2.27 19.70
N GLY A 213 1.05 3.52 20.01
CA GLY A 213 2.06 4.52 20.44
C GLY A 213 3.33 4.73 19.61
N THR A 214 3.55 4.08 18.48
CA THR A 214 4.82 4.15 17.75
C THR A 214 4.70 4.63 16.30
N ARG A 215 3.49 4.67 15.71
CA ARG A 215 3.24 5.03 14.30
C ARG A 215 2.88 6.51 14.09
N GLU A 216 2.99 7.34 15.12
CA GLU A 216 2.12 8.49 15.24
C GLU A 216 2.41 9.69 14.35
N ASN A 217 3.58 9.85 13.71
CA ASN A 217 3.88 11.16 13.16
C ASN A 217 4.14 11.21 11.66
N ILE A 218 5.03 10.38 11.13
CA ILE A 218 5.26 10.40 9.68
C ILE A 218 4.10 9.76 8.91
N ASP A 219 3.44 8.76 9.51
CA ASP A 219 2.27 8.11 8.90
C ASP A 219 1.06 9.05 8.90
N ILE A 220 0.90 9.90 9.94
CA ILE A 220 -0.14 10.95 9.96
C ILE A 220 0.15 12.01 8.91
N LEU A 221 1.39 12.45 8.77
CA LEU A 221 1.80 13.34 7.68
C LEU A 221 1.50 12.69 6.33
N ALA A 222 1.87 11.43 6.12
CA ALA A 222 1.60 10.70 4.89
C ALA A 222 0.09 10.63 4.58
N LEU A 223 -0.75 10.35 5.59
CA LEU A 223 -2.21 10.36 5.43
C LEU A 223 -2.76 11.73 5.07
N TYR A 224 -2.25 12.79 5.70
CA TYR A 224 -2.64 14.16 5.37
C TYR A 224 -2.26 14.54 3.94
N LEU A 225 -1.04 14.23 3.54
CA LEU A 225 -0.54 14.48 2.18
C LEU A 225 -1.33 13.69 1.14
N PHE A 226 -1.63 12.42 1.42
CA PHE A 226 -2.49 11.61 0.58
C PHE A 226 -3.85 12.28 0.35
N GLN A 227 -4.52 12.75 1.43
CA GLN A 227 -5.79 13.44 1.30
C GLN A 227 -5.70 14.72 0.47
N ARG A 228 -4.60 15.45 0.55
CA ARG A 228 -4.36 16.64 -0.27
C ARG A 228 -4.17 16.29 -1.75
N LEU A 229 -3.42 15.22 -2.01
CA LEU A 229 -3.12 14.76 -3.38
C LEU A 229 -4.33 14.17 -4.09
N ILE A 230 -5.24 13.46 -3.40
CA ILE A 230 -6.46 12.95 -4.05
C ILE A 230 -7.42 14.07 -4.49
N TRP A 231 -7.33 15.28 -3.89
CA TRP A 231 -8.06 16.47 -4.33
C TRP A 231 -7.36 17.22 -5.46
N ASN A 232 -6.03 17.12 -5.56
CA ASN A 232 -5.24 17.76 -6.60
C ASN A 232 -4.07 16.85 -6.99
N ALA A 233 -4.32 15.90 -7.89
CA ALA A 233 -3.30 14.97 -8.38
C ALA A 233 -2.21 15.66 -9.24
N ASP A 234 -2.50 16.86 -9.75
CA ASP A 234 -1.56 17.67 -10.55
C ASP A 234 -0.74 18.65 -9.68
N MET A 235 -0.75 18.47 -8.36
CA MET A 235 0.04 19.30 -7.45
C MET A 235 1.51 19.29 -7.84
N THR A 236 2.10 20.48 -8.02
CA THR A 236 3.54 20.63 -8.31
C THR A 236 4.39 20.25 -7.12
N GLU A 237 5.69 20.05 -7.34
CA GLU A 237 6.64 19.78 -6.25
C GLU A 237 6.68 20.93 -5.24
N GLU A 238 6.65 22.17 -5.70
CA GLU A 238 6.65 23.36 -4.84
C GLU A 238 5.37 23.45 -3.99
N GLU A 239 4.21 23.18 -4.58
CA GLU A 239 2.94 23.13 -3.86
C GLU A 239 2.93 21.99 -2.83
N PHE A 240 3.46 20.82 -3.18
CA PHE A 240 3.54 19.68 -2.30
C PHE A 240 4.46 19.96 -1.10
N GLN A 241 5.63 20.54 -1.35
CA GLN A 241 6.54 20.97 -0.27
C GLN A 241 5.89 22.03 0.62
N ALA A 242 5.17 22.99 0.05
CA ALA A 242 4.45 24.01 0.83
C ALA A 242 3.36 23.38 1.74
N VAL A 243 2.70 22.33 1.29
CA VAL A 243 1.73 21.58 2.13
C VAL A 243 2.43 20.85 3.27
N ILE A 244 3.63 20.29 3.04
CA ILE A 244 4.46 19.68 4.08
C ILE A 244 4.88 20.73 5.11
N ASP A 245 5.40 21.85 4.66
CA ASP A 245 5.89 22.94 5.52
C ASP A 245 4.74 23.53 6.37
N ASP A 246 3.56 23.73 5.79
CA ASP A 246 2.36 24.20 6.50
C ASP A 246 1.93 23.20 7.58
N TYR A 247 1.87 21.91 7.25
CA TYR A 247 1.57 20.87 8.24
C TYR A 247 2.54 20.88 9.41
N LEU A 248 3.84 20.92 9.12
CA LEU A 248 4.90 20.93 10.14
C LEU A 248 4.81 22.18 11.03
N TYR A 249 4.51 23.33 10.44
CA TYR A 249 4.31 24.58 11.18
C TYR A 249 3.07 24.54 12.06
N VAL A 250 1.93 24.04 11.55
CA VAL A 250 0.69 23.91 12.32
C VAL A 250 0.85 22.92 13.48
N ALA A 251 1.54 21.81 13.23
CA ALA A 251 1.72 20.76 14.24
C ALA A 251 2.75 21.15 15.33
N TYR A 252 3.85 21.80 14.94
CA TYR A 252 5.03 21.97 15.79
C TYR A 252 5.52 23.42 15.90
N GLY A 253 4.89 24.38 15.22
CA GLY A 253 5.35 25.77 15.16
C GLY A 253 6.72 25.90 14.49
N GLU A 254 7.53 26.87 14.95
CA GLU A 254 8.90 27.07 14.45
C GLU A 254 9.81 25.84 14.65
N GLY A 255 9.46 24.95 15.57
CA GLY A 255 10.13 23.66 15.75
C GLY A 255 9.92 22.69 14.60
N GLY A 256 8.87 22.90 13.79
CA GLY A 256 8.49 22.01 12.69
C GLY A 256 9.58 21.79 11.65
N LYS A 257 10.39 22.81 11.37
CA LYS A 257 11.51 22.69 10.43
C LYS A 257 12.52 21.60 10.84
N PHE A 258 12.78 21.45 12.13
CA PHE A 258 13.72 20.44 12.62
C PHE A 258 13.12 19.02 12.59
N VAL A 259 11.80 18.91 12.79
CA VAL A 259 11.06 17.65 12.58
C VAL A 259 11.10 17.29 11.09
N GLY A 260 10.92 18.26 10.20
CA GLY A 260 11.03 18.08 8.75
C GLY A 260 12.44 17.66 8.31
N ASP A 261 13.49 18.23 8.91
CA ASP A 261 14.88 17.82 8.66
C ASP A 261 15.11 16.35 9.05
N TYR A 262 14.54 15.92 10.18
CA TYR A 262 14.59 14.53 10.60
C TYR A 262 13.83 13.60 9.62
N TYR A 263 12.66 14.00 9.14
CA TYR A 263 11.91 13.19 8.16
C TYR A 263 12.67 13.07 6.83
N LYS A 264 13.32 14.14 6.37
CA LYS A 264 14.21 14.09 5.21
C LYS A 264 15.38 13.15 5.47
N TRP A 265 16.02 13.25 6.64
CA TRP A 265 17.11 12.33 7.02
C TRP A 265 16.65 10.87 7.00
N LEU A 266 15.45 10.58 7.48
CA LEU A 266 14.90 9.23 7.54
C LEU A 266 14.77 8.59 6.14
N GLU A 267 14.49 9.37 5.10
CA GLU A 267 14.43 8.91 3.71
C GLU A 267 15.78 8.41 3.18
N PHE A 268 16.88 8.84 3.77
CA PHE A 268 18.24 8.45 3.37
C PHE A 268 18.86 7.35 4.25
N THR A 269 18.06 6.73 5.11
CA THR A 269 18.55 5.63 5.96
C THR A 269 18.59 4.29 5.24
N ASP A 270 17.98 4.17 4.09
CA ASP A 270 18.06 2.97 3.27
C ASP A 270 19.45 2.83 2.63
N LYS A 271 19.95 1.59 2.58
CA LYS A 271 21.22 1.30 1.89
C LYS A 271 21.13 1.67 0.41
N PRO A 272 22.19 2.24 -0.18
CA PRO A 272 22.22 2.53 -1.61
C PRO A 272 21.85 1.29 -2.45
N GLY A 273 20.98 1.48 -3.47
CA GLY A 273 20.52 0.40 -4.33
C GLY A 273 19.57 -0.59 -3.68
N CYS A 274 19.19 -0.38 -2.42
CA CYS A 274 18.14 -1.16 -1.78
C CYS A 274 16.76 -0.70 -2.28
N CYS A 275 15.87 -1.66 -2.54
CA CYS A 275 14.47 -1.39 -2.79
C CYS A 275 13.65 -2.09 -1.69
N PRO A 276 13.32 -1.38 -0.62
CA PRO A 276 12.52 -1.93 0.44
C PRO A 276 11.10 -2.22 -0.07
N SER A 277 10.49 -3.24 0.49
CA SER A 277 9.06 -3.48 0.28
C SER A 277 8.21 -2.36 0.88
N MET A 278 7.16 -1.96 0.21
CA MET A 278 6.15 -1.08 0.79
C MET A 278 5.54 -1.68 2.07
N LEU A 279 5.44 -3.00 2.14
CA LEU A 279 4.87 -3.71 3.28
C LEU A 279 5.89 -4.02 4.37
N GLY A 280 7.17 -3.76 4.15
CA GLY A 280 8.25 -3.98 5.12
C GLY A 280 8.65 -5.42 5.35
N PHE A 281 8.14 -6.37 4.59
CA PHE A 281 8.54 -7.78 4.72
C PHE A 281 10.01 -7.96 4.34
N GLY A 282 10.84 -8.26 5.29
CA GLY A 282 12.24 -8.54 5.09
C GLY A 282 13.14 -8.17 6.27
N ASP A 283 14.35 -8.68 6.23
CA ASP A 283 15.35 -8.41 7.25
C ASP A 283 15.82 -6.94 7.20
N PRO A 284 15.54 -6.13 8.25
CA PRO A 284 15.89 -4.71 8.27
C PRO A 284 17.40 -4.48 8.08
N ARG A 285 18.24 -5.47 8.44
CA ARG A 285 19.70 -5.39 8.25
C ARG A 285 20.10 -5.36 6.77
N LYS A 286 19.27 -5.86 5.88
CA LYS A 286 19.49 -5.80 4.43
C LYS A 286 19.09 -4.46 3.82
N ARG A 287 18.21 -3.73 4.50
CA ARG A 287 17.63 -2.50 4.03
C ARG A 287 18.30 -1.27 4.66
N ILE A 288 18.29 -1.19 5.98
CA ILE A 288 18.70 -0.01 6.71
C ILE A 288 20.24 0.05 6.83
N ASP A 289 20.79 1.20 6.58
CA ASP A 289 22.18 1.52 6.89
C ASP A 289 22.33 1.83 8.38
N PHE A 290 22.47 0.79 9.19
CA PHE A 290 22.61 0.96 10.63
C PHE A 290 23.91 1.68 11.05
N ALA A 291 24.96 1.65 10.23
CA ALA A 291 26.14 2.44 10.50
C ALA A 291 25.81 3.93 10.40
N LYS A 292 25.11 4.34 9.34
CA LYS A 292 24.64 5.73 9.19
C LYS A 292 23.69 6.13 10.33
N VAL A 293 22.74 5.28 10.69
CA VAL A 293 21.81 5.56 11.81
C VAL A 293 22.57 5.81 13.11
N ARG A 294 23.57 4.97 13.41
CA ARG A 294 24.41 5.12 14.60
C ARG A 294 25.22 6.41 14.55
N ASP A 295 25.88 6.67 13.43
CA ASP A 295 26.80 7.79 13.29
C ASP A 295 26.05 9.14 13.33
N ASP A 296 24.82 9.18 12.81
CA ASP A 296 23.97 10.39 12.80
C ASP A 296 23.05 10.50 14.04
N PHE A 297 23.11 9.57 15.00
CA PHE A 297 22.14 9.52 16.11
C PHE A 297 22.13 10.80 16.95
N GLU A 298 23.30 11.34 17.28
CA GLU A 298 23.45 12.61 18.01
C GLU A 298 22.92 13.81 17.18
N LEU A 299 23.06 13.76 15.87
CA LEU A 299 22.45 14.75 14.97
C LEU A 299 20.91 14.70 15.08
N CYS A 300 20.31 13.51 15.05
CA CYS A 300 18.88 13.35 15.21
C CYS A 300 18.40 13.84 16.58
N ILE A 301 19.13 13.54 17.67
CA ILE A 301 18.84 14.09 19.00
C ILE A 301 18.82 15.61 18.96
N SER A 302 19.83 16.24 18.35
CA SER A 302 19.93 17.70 18.27
C SER A 302 18.77 18.33 17.47
N MET A 303 18.28 17.65 16.43
CA MET A 303 17.08 18.09 15.70
C MET A 303 15.87 18.15 16.61
N PHE A 304 15.61 17.11 17.40
CA PHE A 304 14.46 17.08 18.30
C PHE A 304 14.60 18.01 19.52
N GLU A 305 15.81 18.19 20.05
CA GLU A 305 16.07 19.20 21.09
C GLU A 305 15.79 20.61 20.59
N ASN A 306 16.21 20.93 19.36
CA ASN A 306 15.88 22.20 18.73
C ASN A 306 14.38 22.32 18.46
N ALA A 307 13.72 21.26 17.99
CA ALA A 307 12.28 21.27 17.76
C ALA A 307 11.51 21.55 19.07
N ILE A 308 11.91 20.95 20.19
CA ILE A 308 11.35 21.23 21.52
C ILE A 308 11.58 22.68 21.93
N LYS A 309 12.81 23.15 21.78
CA LYS A 309 13.19 24.53 22.15
C LYS A 309 12.33 25.60 21.46
N TYR A 310 11.95 25.35 20.21
CA TYR A 310 11.15 26.28 19.41
C TYR A 310 9.67 25.93 19.35
N ALA A 311 9.21 24.93 20.11
CA ALA A 311 7.80 24.59 20.20
C ALA A 311 7.02 25.72 20.91
N PRO A 312 5.95 26.26 20.30
CA PRO A 312 5.27 27.45 20.81
C PRO A 312 4.31 27.14 21.98
N SER A 313 4.06 25.88 22.28
CA SER A 313 3.11 25.44 23.29
C SER A 313 3.43 24.04 23.81
N ALA A 314 2.89 23.69 24.98
CA ALA A 314 2.98 22.35 25.53
C ALA A 314 2.39 21.27 24.60
N LYS A 315 1.36 21.62 23.81
CA LYS A 315 0.80 20.72 22.81
C LYS A 315 1.77 20.45 21.68
N ALA A 316 2.41 21.49 21.15
CA ALA A 316 3.43 21.36 20.11
C ALA A 316 4.65 20.59 20.62
N GLU A 317 5.13 20.89 21.84
CA GLU A 317 6.19 20.12 22.48
C GLU A 317 5.85 18.63 22.63
N TYR A 318 4.64 18.33 23.09
CA TYR A 318 4.15 16.95 23.17
C TYR A 318 4.18 16.25 21.81
N GLY A 319 3.71 16.93 20.75
CA GLY A 319 3.78 16.41 19.38
C GLY A 319 5.23 16.14 18.92
N VAL A 320 6.17 17.03 19.22
CA VAL A 320 7.61 16.82 18.93
C VAL A 320 8.16 15.61 19.69
N ARG A 321 7.79 15.43 20.96
CA ARG A 321 8.21 14.26 21.77
C ARG A 321 7.63 12.95 21.21
N LEU A 322 6.40 12.97 20.69
CA LEU A 322 5.85 11.83 19.98
C LEU A 322 6.65 11.53 18.69
N ALA A 323 6.93 12.56 17.88
CA ALA A 323 7.74 12.41 16.66
C ALA A 323 9.11 11.80 16.94
N SER A 324 9.76 12.19 18.04
CA SER A 324 11.09 11.70 18.41
C SER A 324 11.13 10.19 18.71
N ARG A 325 10.00 9.56 19.03
CA ARG A 325 9.95 8.11 19.30
C ARG A 325 10.40 7.28 18.11
N SER A 326 10.11 7.72 16.88
CA SER A 326 10.52 7.04 15.65
C SER A 326 12.05 6.96 15.49
N MET A 327 12.81 7.81 16.17
CA MET A 327 14.26 7.80 16.19
C MET A 327 14.86 6.73 17.11
N TYR A 328 14.23 6.48 18.26
CA TYR A 328 14.82 5.62 19.29
C TYR A 328 14.90 4.16 18.88
N VAL A 329 13.93 3.65 18.12
CA VAL A 329 13.94 2.24 17.73
C VAL A 329 15.03 1.92 16.71
N PRO A 330 15.18 2.66 15.59
CA PRO A 330 16.33 2.48 14.71
C PRO A 330 17.65 2.67 15.44
N GLY A 331 17.75 3.67 16.34
CA GLY A 331 18.93 3.91 17.16
C GLY A 331 19.29 2.71 18.04
N LEU A 332 18.34 2.17 18.79
CA LEU A 332 18.56 0.98 19.62
C LEU A 332 18.95 -0.24 18.79
N ILE A 333 18.29 -0.46 17.65
CA ILE A 333 18.62 -1.57 16.76
C ILE A 333 20.02 -1.40 16.19
N SER A 334 20.43 -0.17 15.82
CA SER A 334 21.76 0.10 15.29
C SER A 334 22.86 -0.20 16.30
N VAL A 335 22.67 0.17 17.57
CA VAL A 335 23.61 -0.16 18.67
C VAL A 335 23.64 -1.67 18.92
N TYR A 336 22.48 -2.33 18.95
CA TYR A 336 22.43 -3.78 19.11
C TYR A 336 23.07 -4.52 17.95
N HIS A 337 22.84 -4.04 16.71
CA HIS A 337 23.46 -4.61 15.52
C HIS A 337 24.97 -4.47 15.54
N ASP A 338 25.50 -3.30 15.89
CA ASP A 338 26.94 -3.06 16.02
C ASP A 338 27.54 -3.96 17.09
N TRP A 339 26.90 -4.08 18.24
CA TRP A 339 27.33 -4.98 19.29
C TRP A 339 27.30 -6.44 18.86
N TYR A 340 26.26 -6.87 18.10
CA TYR A 340 26.14 -8.23 17.61
C TYR A 340 27.17 -8.57 16.53
N GLU A 341 27.41 -7.67 15.57
CA GLU A 341 28.32 -7.91 14.45
C GLU A 341 29.78 -7.66 14.85
N ASN A 342 30.06 -6.61 15.60
CA ASN A 342 31.41 -6.16 15.91
C ASN A 342 31.82 -6.39 17.38
N GLY A 343 30.86 -6.72 18.23
CA GLY A 343 31.12 -6.97 19.65
C GLY A 343 31.94 -8.24 19.92
N ASN A 344 32.63 -8.26 21.04
CA ASN A 344 33.44 -9.41 21.46
C ASN A 344 32.57 -10.66 21.60
N VAL A 345 32.96 -11.77 20.97
CA VAL A 345 32.23 -13.04 20.94
C VAL A 345 31.90 -13.55 22.35
N ALA A 346 32.77 -13.27 23.35
CA ALA A 346 32.51 -13.59 24.74
C ALA A 346 31.32 -12.83 25.36
N GLN A 347 30.98 -11.68 24.83
CA GLN A 347 29.78 -10.91 25.22
C GLN A 347 28.51 -11.37 24.47
N LYS A 348 28.69 -11.99 23.28
CA LYS A 348 27.57 -12.58 22.51
C LYS A 348 27.02 -13.87 23.13
N ALA A 349 27.79 -14.52 23.97
CA ALA A 349 27.47 -15.82 24.60
C ALA A 349 26.88 -15.67 26.02
N ARG A 350 26.73 -14.46 26.53
CA ARG A 350 26.11 -14.13 27.81
C ARG A 350 24.76 -13.40 27.59
#